data_a2cd96d38a6955494ead2abb742f2588
#
_entry.id   a2cd96d38a6955494ead2abb742f2588
#
_cell.length_a   1.000
_cell.length_b   1.000
_cell.length_c   1.000
_cell.angle_alpha   90.00
_cell.angle_beta   90.00
_cell.angle_gamma   90.00
#
_symmetry.space_group_name_H-M   'P 1'
#
loop_
_entity.id
_entity.type
_entity.pdbx_description
1 polymer ?
#
loop_
_entity_poly.entity_id
_entity_poly.type
_entity_poly.pdbx_seq_one_letter_code
_entity_poly.pdbx_strand_id
1 'polypeptide(L)'
;MRNYLFICIFILAINLLSNEVKFVDVKELSDSSLEITYKLDKVSYVKSYGLKNPSRIVLEIENSTVKSLETRPFNFPIKQIRAAQNNKLTKLVIDLYEYVDWEKPTQVKTSDGILLKLILKRNKKNQKNTRDIVVAIDAGHGGRDPGAVGSNNVLEKDITLLIAKELERTLRDVSGYSPKMIRAGDELIDLNERYLATRRIGADIFISIHADGFRLSSVKGASVYIWSAKASSISAENLSKKALASKIGKIADNDFDEDEARVNFPDIYEKKISDSKKLGNEILSELRNDPYTKLHKKNIEYADFRVLKSFNTPSVLIESGFMTNPDDAERLKGKPGRRMIARSIFLGLHNYFKNTPIPDSVFEDNSDYVMY
;
A
#
# COMPACT_ATOMS: atom_id res chain seq x y z
N MET A 1 5.24 2.87 -85.88
CA MET A 1 5.40 2.04 -84.65
C MET A 1 5.94 2.94 -83.57
N ARG A 2 5.12 3.29 -82.57
CA ARG A 2 5.50 4.20 -81.48
C ARG A 2 5.71 3.34 -80.26
N ASN A 3 6.97 3.20 -79.80
CA ASN A 3 7.32 2.49 -78.57
C ASN A 3 6.94 3.36 -77.39
N TYR A 4 6.02 2.90 -76.53
CA TYR A 4 5.75 3.44 -75.23
C TYR A 4 6.67 2.75 -74.21
N LEU A 5 7.62 3.52 -73.66
CA LEU A 5 8.48 3.10 -72.55
C LEU A 5 7.69 3.25 -71.28
N PHE A 6 7.26 2.14 -70.67
CA PHE A 6 6.67 2.11 -69.32
C PHE A 6 7.78 2.25 -68.28
N ILE A 7 7.87 3.42 -67.67
CA ILE A 7 8.72 3.63 -66.48
C ILE A 7 7.92 3.15 -65.29
N CYS A 8 8.24 1.96 -64.76
CA CYS A 8 7.76 1.51 -63.44
C CYS A 8 8.50 2.27 -62.36
N ILE A 9 7.84 3.27 -61.76
CA ILE A 9 8.32 3.92 -60.53
C ILE A 9 8.04 2.96 -59.37
N PHE A 10 9.08 2.26 -58.90
CA PHE A 10 9.04 1.53 -57.63
C PHE A 10 9.05 2.57 -56.52
N ILE A 11 7.87 2.88 -55.97
CA ILE A 11 7.78 3.62 -54.72
C ILE A 11 8.21 2.65 -53.61
N LEU A 12 9.47 2.75 -53.20
CA LEU A 12 9.93 2.12 -51.98
C LEU A 12 9.17 2.78 -50.81
N ALA A 13 8.11 2.14 -50.33
CA ALA A 13 7.49 2.51 -49.09
C ALA A 13 8.51 2.23 -47.96
N ILE A 14 9.31 3.23 -47.63
CA ILE A 14 10.10 3.23 -46.38
C ILE A 14 9.07 3.22 -45.26
N ASN A 15 8.74 2.03 -44.78
CA ASN A 15 8.08 1.89 -43.51
C ASN A 15 9.04 2.49 -42.44
N LEU A 16 8.84 3.76 -42.14
CA LEU A 16 9.43 4.37 -40.97
C LEU A 16 8.79 3.65 -39.75
N LEU A 17 9.38 2.51 -39.40
CA LEU A 17 9.05 1.82 -38.15
C LEU A 17 9.16 2.84 -37.04
N SER A 18 8.02 3.20 -36.47
CA SER A 18 7.99 4.11 -35.36
C SER A 18 8.70 3.41 -34.20
N ASN A 19 9.47 4.16 -33.42
CA ASN A 19 10.21 3.67 -32.27
C ASN A 19 9.22 3.26 -31.17
N GLU A 20 9.05 1.98 -30.93
CA GLU A 20 8.11 1.48 -29.94
C GLU A 20 8.69 1.63 -28.53
N VAL A 21 7.90 2.21 -27.62
CA VAL A 21 8.24 2.36 -26.20
C VAL A 21 7.56 1.25 -25.41
N LYS A 22 8.35 0.45 -24.70
CA LYS A 22 7.87 -0.63 -23.83
C LYS A 22 8.36 -0.40 -22.41
N PHE A 23 7.48 -0.59 -21.45
CA PHE A 23 7.89 -0.63 -20.04
C PHE A 23 8.62 -1.95 -19.76
N VAL A 24 9.74 -1.88 -19.06
CA VAL A 24 10.53 -3.07 -18.68
C VAL A 24 10.37 -3.36 -17.20
N ASP A 25 10.87 -2.48 -16.34
CA ASP A 25 10.86 -2.72 -14.90
C ASP A 25 11.03 -1.46 -14.05
N VAL A 26 10.74 -1.61 -12.75
CA VAL A 26 11.18 -0.70 -11.69
C VAL A 26 12.01 -1.51 -10.71
N LYS A 27 13.28 -1.14 -10.58
CA LYS A 27 14.27 -1.82 -9.74
C LYS A 27 14.79 -0.89 -8.66
N GLU A 28 14.92 -1.38 -7.45
CA GLU A 28 15.67 -0.70 -6.40
C GLU A 28 17.16 -0.85 -6.67
N LEU A 29 17.88 0.28 -6.76
CA LEU A 29 19.34 0.32 -6.89
C LEU A 29 20.00 0.37 -5.52
N SER A 30 19.35 1.05 -4.56
CA SER A 30 19.78 1.20 -3.16
C SER A 30 18.58 1.61 -2.32
N ASP A 31 18.74 1.66 -1.00
CA ASP A 31 17.70 2.11 -0.06
C ASP A 31 17.17 3.53 -0.37
N SER A 32 17.90 4.30 -1.17
CA SER A 32 17.57 5.68 -1.49
C SER A 32 17.32 5.96 -2.98
N SER A 33 17.31 4.95 -3.86
CA SER A 33 17.11 5.18 -5.29
C SER A 33 16.37 4.05 -6.01
N LEU A 34 15.52 4.44 -6.96
CA LEU A 34 14.79 3.55 -7.86
C LEU A 34 15.20 3.83 -9.30
N GLU A 35 15.39 2.80 -10.10
CA GLU A 35 15.57 2.90 -11.55
C GLU A 35 14.27 2.43 -12.24
N ILE A 36 13.72 3.29 -13.08
CA ILE A 36 12.62 2.95 -14.00
C ILE A 36 13.23 2.73 -15.37
N THR A 37 13.01 1.57 -15.97
CA THR A 37 13.57 1.19 -17.26
C THR A 37 12.49 1.01 -18.30
N TYR A 38 12.67 1.67 -19.45
CA TYR A 38 11.89 1.47 -20.67
C TYR A 38 12.80 0.96 -21.78
N LYS A 39 12.24 0.19 -22.72
CA LYS A 39 12.94 -0.26 -23.92
C LYS A 39 12.44 0.55 -25.12
N LEU A 40 13.38 0.99 -25.93
CA LEU A 40 13.16 1.65 -27.22
C LEU A 40 13.85 0.83 -28.32
N ASP A 41 13.31 0.86 -29.54
CA ASP A 41 13.96 0.21 -30.69
C ASP A 41 15.21 0.97 -31.15
N LYS A 42 15.20 2.30 -31.00
CA LYS A 42 16.32 3.19 -31.39
C LYS A 42 16.43 4.40 -30.47
N VAL A 43 17.59 5.03 -30.47
CA VAL A 43 17.82 6.30 -29.76
C VAL A 43 16.82 7.36 -30.22
N SER A 44 16.23 8.08 -29.26
CA SER A 44 15.29 9.16 -29.49
C SER A 44 15.61 10.37 -28.65
N TYR A 45 15.17 11.55 -29.12
CA TYR A 45 15.20 12.73 -28.27
C TYR A 45 14.17 12.56 -27.14
N VAL A 46 14.63 12.75 -25.90
CA VAL A 46 13.82 12.64 -24.69
C VAL A 46 13.90 13.94 -23.92
N LYS A 47 12.79 14.66 -23.90
CA LYS A 47 12.61 15.81 -23.00
C LYS A 47 12.03 15.31 -21.68
N SER A 48 12.61 15.75 -20.58
CA SER A 48 12.15 15.36 -19.23
C SER A 48 11.96 16.58 -18.34
N TYR A 49 10.91 16.58 -17.52
CA TYR A 49 10.64 17.63 -16.56
C TYR A 49 9.79 17.11 -15.40
N GLY A 50 9.94 17.76 -14.25
CA GLY A 50 9.16 17.46 -13.04
C GLY A 50 8.10 18.54 -12.79
N LEU A 51 6.97 18.12 -12.23
CA LEU A 51 5.88 18.97 -11.76
C LEU A 51 5.61 18.64 -10.30
N LYS A 52 5.51 19.66 -9.44
CA LYS A 52 5.35 19.46 -8.00
C LYS A 52 3.88 19.32 -7.58
N ASN A 53 2.96 19.92 -8.30
CA ASN A 53 1.54 19.92 -7.97
C ASN A 53 0.65 19.58 -9.17
N PRO A 54 0.05 18.38 -9.25
CA PRO A 54 0.40 17.19 -8.45
C PRO A 54 1.82 16.68 -8.80
N SER A 55 2.45 16.01 -7.83
CA SER A 55 3.82 15.50 -7.96
C SER A 55 3.94 14.48 -9.09
N ARG A 56 4.75 14.79 -10.12
CA ARG A 56 4.95 13.88 -11.26
C ARG A 56 6.21 14.22 -12.04
N ILE A 57 6.75 13.22 -12.71
CA ILE A 57 7.82 13.36 -13.69
C ILE A 57 7.27 12.98 -15.05
N VAL A 58 7.61 13.75 -16.07
CA VAL A 58 7.13 13.57 -17.45
C VAL A 58 8.32 13.36 -18.35
N LEU A 59 8.25 12.31 -19.19
CA LEU A 59 9.18 12.06 -20.29
C LEU A 59 8.41 12.20 -21.60
N GLU A 60 8.86 13.08 -22.47
CA GLU A 60 8.35 13.25 -23.82
C GLU A 60 9.37 12.67 -24.80
N ILE A 61 8.99 11.60 -25.51
CA ILE A 61 9.86 10.84 -26.41
C ILE A 61 9.39 11.09 -27.84
N GLU A 62 10.24 11.74 -28.62
CA GLU A 62 9.91 12.07 -30.01
C GLU A 62 10.02 10.86 -30.94
N ASN A 63 9.27 10.90 -32.04
CA ASN A 63 9.24 9.87 -33.08
C ASN A 63 9.04 8.46 -32.55
N SER A 64 8.14 8.34 -31.54
CA SER A 64 7.88 7.08 -30.85
C SER A 64 6.38 6.79 -30.74
N THR A 65 6.07 5.54 -30.44
CA THR A 65 4.72 5.04 -30.18
C THR A 65 4.71 4.16 -28.95
N VAL A 66 3.56 4.10 -28.27
CA VAL A 66 3.31 3.18 -27.14
C VAL A 66 1.99 2.47 -27.38
N LYS A 67 1.98 1.13 -27.25
CA LYS A 67 0.74 0.35 -27.43
C LYS A 67 -0.10 0.30 -26.16
N SER A 68 0.53 -0.03 -25.05
CA SER A 68 -0.07 -0.02 -23.74
C SER A 68 1.02 -0.07 -22.69
N LEU A 69 0.76 0.48 -21.49
CA LEU A 69 1.57 0.20 -20.31
C LEU A 69 0.79 -0.73 -19.40
N GLU A 70 1.47 -1.76 -18.89
CA GLU A 70 0.88 -2.60 -17.87
C GLU A 70 0.60 -1.75 -16.61
N THR A 71 -0.64 -1.81 -16.13
CA THR A 71 -1.02 -1.26 -14.84
C THR A 71 -0.66 -2.29 -13.77
N ARG A 72 0.44 -2.07 -13.08
CA ARG A 72 0.82 -2.86 -11.91
C ARG A 72 1.10 -1.95 -10.73
N PRO A 73 0.99 -2.45 -9.50
CA PRO A 73 1.39 -1.69 -8.33
C PRO A 73 2.89 -1.44 -8.34
N PHE A 74 3.28 -0.22 -7.98
CA PHE A 74 4.66 0.18 -7.83
C PHE A 74 4.97 0.44 -6.36
N ASN A 75 6.26 0.35 -6.00
CA ASN A 75 6.72 0.76 -4.68
C ASN A 75 6.71 2.29 -4.56
N PHE A 76 6.55 2.78 -3.32
CA PHE A 76 6.75 4.19 -3.03
C PHE A 76 8.14 4.67 -3.54
N PRO A 77 8.25 5.88 -4.12
CA PRO A 77 7.27 6.98 -4.19
C PRO A 77 6.35 6.95 -5.43
N ILE A 78 6.39 5.93 -6.26
CA ILE A 78 5.61 5.86 -7.49
C ILE A 78 4.15 5.51 -7.20
N LYS A 79 3.25 6.42 -7.55
CA LYS A 79 1.80 6.21 -7.44
C LYS A 79 1.29 5.36 -8.61
N GLN A 80 1.64 5.76 -9.81
CA GLN A 80 1.30 5.06 -11.06
C GLN A 80 2.20 5.50 -12.19
N ILE A 81 2.31 4.69 -13.23
CA ILE A 81 2.95 5.04 -14.49
C ILE A 81 1.88 4.95 -15.57
N ARG A 82 1.72 6.00 -16.37
CA ARG A 82 0.77 6.05 -17.47
C ARG A 82 1.43 6.63 -18.71
N ALA A 83 0.88 6.29 -19.86
CA ALA A 83 1.33 6.82 -21.13
C ALA A 83 0.19 7.47 -21.91
N ALA A 84 0.53 8.47 -22.67
CA ALA A 84 -0.34 9.09 -23.67
C ALA A 84 0.40 9.20 -24.99
N GLN A 85 -0.32 9.00 -26.09
CA GLN A 85 0.19 9.14 -27.45
C GLN A 85 -0.42 10.38 -28.08
N ASN A 86 0.40 11.23 -28.66
CA ASN A 86 -0.04 12.34 -29.50
C ASN A 86 0.80 12.35 -30.78
N ASN A 87 0.21 11.92 -31.90
CA ASN A 87 0.91 11.70 -33.15
C ASN A 87 2.16 10.81 -32.97
N LYS A 88 3.34 11.35 -33.26
CA LYS A 88 4.65 10.67 -33.08
C LYS A 88 5.34 11.01 -31.77
N LEU A 89 4.62 11.57 -30.80
CA LEU A 89 5.14 11.91 -29.48
C LEU A 89 4.52 10.98 -28.43
N THR A 90 5.35 10.17 -27.78
CA THR A 90 4.94 9.42 -26.59
C THR A 90 5.23 10.25 -25.35
N LYS A 91 4.22 10.40 -24.50
CA LYS A 91 4.35 11.05 -23.20
C LYS A 91 4.18 9.99 -22.10
N LEU A 92 5.26 9.71 -21.36
CA LEU A 92 5.24 8.88 -20.18
C LEU A 92 5.10 9.78 -18.95
N VAL A 93 4.17 9.45 -18.07
CA VAL A 93 3.93 10.21 -16.84
C VAL A 93 4.09 9.29 -15.65
N ILE A 94 5.05 9.58 -14.80
CA ILE A 94 5.28 8.93 -13.53
C ILE A 94 4.63 9.81 -12.46
N ASP A 95 3.42 9.46 -12.05
CA ASP A 95 2.75 10.14 -10.95
C ASP A 95 3.36 9.66 -9.64
N LEU A 96 3.63 10.59 -8.73
CA LEU A 96 4.30 10.34 -7.47
C LEU A 96 3.37 10.67 -6.30
N TYR A 97 3.57 10.00 -5.17
CA TYR A 97 2.90 10.36 -3.92
C TYR A 97 3.47 11.63 -3.31
N GLU A 98 4.78 11.81 -3.43
CA GLU A 98 5.51 13.03 -3.09
C GLU A 98 6.54 13.34 -4.18
N TYR A 99 6.97 14.60 -4.28
CA TYR A 99 8.01 14.98 -5.20
C TYR A 99 9.37 14.51 -4.67
N VAL A 100 10.10 13.80 -5.51
CA VAL A 100 11.47 13.34 -5.22
C VAL A 100 12.42 13.92 -6.24
N ASP A 101 13.69 14.03 -5.87
CA ASP A 101 14.74 14.37 -6.83
C ASP A 101 14.93 13.22 -7.82
N TRP A 102 15.36 13.55 -9.01
CA TRP A 102 15.57 12.58 -10.07
C TRP A 102 16.72 13.00 -10.98
N GLU A 103 17.31 12.02 -11.64
CA GLU A 103 18.38 12.26 -12.60
C GLU A 103 17.80 12.37 -14.02
N LYS A 104 18.50 13.18 -14.85
CA LYS A 104 18.15 13.26 -16.26
C LYS A 104 18.19 11.86 -16.88
N PRO A 105 17.15 11.44 -17.63
CA PRO A 105 17.11 10.11 -18.21
C PRO A 105 18.32 9.83 -19.11
N THR A 106 18.83 8.63 -19.03
CA THR A 106 19.95 8.15 -19.84
C THR A 106 19.51 7.06 -20.80
N GLN A 107 20.15 6.98 -21.96
CA GLN A 107 19.91 5.94 -22.95
C GLN A 107 21.15 5.07 -23.11
N VAL A 108 20.97 3.76 -22.86
CA VAL A 108 22.05 2.77 -22.92
C VAL A 108 21.78 1.82 -24.09
N LYS A 109 22.70 1.72 -25.02
CA LYS A 109 22.63 0.78 -26.15
C LYS A 109 22.89 -0.64 -25.68
N THR A 110 22.04 -1.57 -26.08
CA THR A 110 22.19 -3.00 -25.81
C THR A 110 22.15 -3.79 -27.14
N SER A 111 22.39 -5.09 -27.09
CA SER A 111 22.24 -5.95 -28.27
C SER A 111 20.82 -6.01 -28.82
N ASP A 112 19.82 -5.66 -28.02
CA ASP A 112 18.39 -5.84 -28.28
C ASP A 112 17.60 -4.51 -28.23
N GLY A 113 18.28 -3.38 -28.46
CA GLY A 113 17.68 -2.05 -28.52
C GLY A 113 18.32 -1.06 -27.57
N ILE A 114 17.55 -0.06 -27.16
CA ILE A 114 17.97 1.02 -26.28
C ILE A 114 17.22 0.89 -24.94
N LEU A 115 17.91 0.91 -23.83
CA LEU A 115 17.31 1.05 -22.52
C LEU A 115 17.30 2.53 -22.12
N LEU A 116 16.11 3.10 -21.96
CA LEU A 116 15.89 4.43 -21.38
C LEU A 116 15.71 4.26 -19.88
N LYS A 117 16.62 4.82 -19.09
CA LYS A 117 16.66 4.70 -17.64
C LYS A 117 16.42 6.03 -16.98
N LEU A 118 15.50 6.05 -16.02
CA LEU A 118 15.20 7.18 -15.15
C LEU A 118 15.49 6.79 -13.71
N ILE A 119 16.34 7.54 -13.03
CA ILE A 119 16.65 7.30 -11.62
C ILE A 119 15.89 8.33 -10.76
N LEU A 120 15.08 7.81 -9.83
CA LEU A 120 14.44 8.59 -8.79
C LEU A 120 15.29 8.50 -7.52
N LYS A 121 15.58 9.65 -6.90
CA LYS A 121 16.34 9.74 -5.64
C LYS A 121 15.35 10.01 -4.51
N ARG A 122 15.21 9.06 -3.60
CA ARG A 122 14.51 9.33 -2.34
C ARG A 122 15.38 10.29 -1.53
N ASN A 123 14.86 11.45 -1.18
CA ASN A 123 15.60 12.40 -0.36
C ASN A 123 15.89 11.76 0.99
N LYS A 124 17.18 11.44 1.24
CA LYS A 124 17.64 11.31 2.62
C LYS A 124 17.64 12.72 3.18
N LYS A 125 16.52 13.12 3.80
CA LYS A 125 16.48 14.37 4.53
C LYS A 125 17.63 14.38 5.53
N ASN A 126 18.35 15.51 5.60
CA ASN A 126 19.29 15.80 6.66
C ASN A 126 18.64 15.41 7.99
N GLN A 127 19.18 14.39 8.65
CA GLN A 127 18.73 13.92 9.95
C GLN A 127 18.97 15.03 10.98
N LYS A 128 18.01 15.93 11.15
CA LYS A 128 17.72 16.37 12.51
C LYS A 128 17.42 15.09 13.31
N ASN A 129 17.77 15.06 14.57
CA ASN A 129 17.50 13.92 15.48
C ASN A 129 15.99 13.57 15.54
N THR A 130 15.42 13.17 14.42
CA THR A 130 14.02 12.77 14.31
C THR A 130 13.95 11.27 14.55
N ARG A 131 12.99 10.86 15.38
CA ARG A 131 12.72 9.45 15.60
C ARG A 131 11.85 8.87 14.50
N ASP A 132 12.01 7.59 14.23
CA ASP A 132 11.09 6.86 13.37
C ASP A 132 9.74 6.63 14.06
N ILE A 133 8.68 6.56 13.26
CA ILE A 133 7.36 6.16 13.71
C ILE A 133 7.34 4.65 13.88
N VAL A 134 7.06 4.20 15.09
CA VAL A 134 6.97 2.78 15.42
C VAL A 134 5.57 2.26 15.05
N VAL A 135 5.50 1.39 14.05
CA VAL A 135 4.25 0.77 13.58
C VAL A 135 4.20 -0.68 14.03
N ALA A 136 3.33 -0.98 14.98
CA ALA A 136 3.05 -2.36 15.38
C ALA A 136 2.12 -3.03 14.35
N ILE A 137 2.56 -4.13 13.75
CA ILE A 137 1.83 -4.88 12.74
C ILE A 137 1.43 -6.23 13.33
N ASP A 138 0.14 -6.43 13.51
CA ASP A 138 -0.44 -7.65 14.03
C ASP A 138 -1.04 -8.47 12.88
N ALA A 139 -0.49 -9.64 12.63
CA ALA A 139 -1.11 -10.63 11.77
C ALA A 139 -2.10 -11.47 12.59
N GLY A 140 -3.39 -11.38 12.30
CA GLY A 140 -4.41 -12.10 13.02
C GLY A 140 -4.17 -13.62 13.07
N HIS A 141 -4.71 -14.28 14.10
CA HIS A 141 -4.58 -15.73 14.29
C HIS A 141 -3.14 -16.24 14.47
N GLY A 142 -2.88 -17.53 14.26
CA GLY A 142 -1.56 -18.16 14.31
C GLY A 142 -1.52 -19.42 15.17
N GLY A 143 -0.53 -20.29 14.93
CA GLY A 143 -0.39 -21.57 15.61
C GLY A 143 -1.61 -22.47 15.42
N ARG A 144 -2.21 -22.91 16.51
CA ARG A 144 -3.42 -23.76 16.51
C ARG A 144 -4.73 -23.00 16.17
N ASP A 145 -4.70 -21.68 16.08
CA ASP A 145 -5.82 -20.86 15.62
C ASP A 145 -5.69 -20.58 14.12
N PRO A 146 -6.40 -21.30 13.24
CA PRO A 146 -6.28 -21.14 11.81
C PRO A 146 -6.98 -19.88 11.30
N GLY A 147 -7.87 -19.25 12.09
CA GLY A 147 -8.83 -18.27 11.62
C GLY A 147 -9.88 -18.87 10.69
N ALA A 148 -10.39 -18.12 9.75
CA ALA A 148 -11.27 -18.61 8.71
C ALA A 148 -10.55 -19.58 7.77
N VAL A 149 -11.30 -20.61 7.32
CA VAL A 149 -10.81 -21.57 6.34
C VAL A 149 -11.49 -21.28 5.00
N GLY A 150 -10.70 -20.87 4.04
CA GLY A 150 -11.17 -20.58 2.69
C GLY A 150 -11.27 -21.82 1.82
N SER A 151 -11.64 -21.63 0.55
CA SER A 151 -11.61 -22.68 -0.47
C SER A 151 -10.20 -23.23 -0.60
N ASN A 152 -10.08 -24.53 -0.87
CA ASN A 152 -8.80 -25.26 -0.99
C ASN A 152 -7.96 -25.26 0.30
N ASN A 153 -8.60 -25.23 1.48
CA ASN A 153 -7.95 -25.23 2.79
C ASN A 153 -6.91 -24.12 3.02
N VAL A 154 -7.06 -22.99 2.35
CA VAL A 154 -6.23 -21.80 2.61
C VAL A 154 -6.66 -21.22 3.95
N LEU A 155 -5.71 -21.05 4.87
CA LEU A 155 -5.97 -20.58 6.23
C LEU A 155 -5.79 -19.06 6.34
N GLU A 156 -6.67 -18.41 7.07
CA GLU A 156 -6.59 -16.98 7.34
C GLU A 156 -5.25 -16.60 7.96
N LYS A 157 -4.78 -17.36 8.95
CA LYS A 157 -3.50 -17.11 9.63
C LYS A 157 -2.31 -16.97 8.69
N ASP A 158 -2.30 -17.73 7.57
CA ASP A 158 -1.22 -17.70 6.59
C ASP A 158 -1.34 -16.44 5.71
N ILE A 159 -2.55 -16.11 5.30
CA ILE A 159 -2.81 -14.92 4.48
C ILE A 159 -2.51 -13.64 5.25
N THR A 160 -2.95 -13.54 6.51
CA THR A 160 -2.71 -12.36 7.36
C THR A 160 -1.22 -12.15 7.60
N LEU A 161 -0.46 -13.24 7.84
CA LEU A 161 0.99 -13.17 8.00
C LEU A 161 1.70 -12.71 6.72
N LEU A 162 1.24 -13.18 5.55
CA LEU A 162 1.82 -12.79 4.27
C LEU A 162 1.53 -11.32 3.93
N ILE A 163 0.32 -10.81 4.23
CA ILE A 163 -0.01 -9.38 4.06
C ILE A 163 0.82 -8.52 5.02
N ALA A 164 0.92 -8.93 6.28
CA ALA A 164 1.69 -8.23 7.30
C ALA A 164 3.18 -8.12 6.93
N LYS A 165 3.77 -9.18 6.39
CA LYS A 165 5.16 -9.17 5.89
C LYS A 165 5.35 -8.25 4.68
N GLU A 166 4.37 -8.16 3.78
CA GLU A 166 4.44 -7.19 2.66
C GLU A 166 4.32 -5.75 3.16
N LEU A 167 3.49 -5.50 4.19
CA LEU A 167 3.38 -4.19 4.84
C LEU A 167 4.68 -3.83 5.59
N GLU A 168 5.22 -4.76 6.37
CA GLU A 168 6.49 -4.59 7.07
C GLU A 168 7.60 -4.21 6.08
N ARG A 169 7.72 -4.95 4.99
CA ARG A 169 8.70 -4.67 3.94
C ARG A 169 8.50 -3.27 3.35
N THR A 170 7.26 -2.92 3.00
CA THR A 170 6.95 -1.61 2.42
C THR A 170 7.31 -0.45 3.36
N LEU A 171 7.04 -0.59 4.66
CA LEU A 171 7.38 0.42 5.67
C LEU A 171 8.89 0.50 5.91
N ARG A 172 9.59 -0.63 5.90
CA ARG A 172 11.06 -0.67 6.09
C ARG A 172 11.79 0.01 4.95
N ASP A 173 11.23 -0.08 3.72
CA ASP A 173 11.81 0.55 2.53
C ASP A 173 11.62 2.08 2.51
N VAL A 174 10.86 2.64 3.48
CA VAL A 174 10.56 4.08 3.57
C VAL A 174 11.17 4.67 4.84
N SER A 175 11.98 5.73 4.65
CA SER A 175 12.59 6.45 5.78
C SER A 175 11.54 7.05 6.71
N GLY A 176 11.77 6.99 8.01
CA GLY A 176 10.88 7.55 9.03
C GLY A 176 9.88 6.54 9.62
N TYR A 177 9.95 5.27 9.23
CA TYR A 177 9.16 4.20 9.81
C TYR A 177 10.01 3.09 10.41
N SER A 178 9.59 2.60 11.58
CA SER A 178 10.15 1.44 12.26
C SER A 178 9.06 0.37 12.44
N PRO A 179 8.78 -0.47 11.44
CA PRO A 179 7.77 -1.52 11.56
C PRO A 179 8.21 -2.61 12.54
N LYS A 180 7.27 -3.07 13.37
CA LYS A 180 7.46 -4.14 14.36
C LYS A 180 6.34 -5.15 14.22
N MET A 181 6.68 -6.36 13.81
CA MET A 181 5.73 -7.47 13.74
C MET A 181 5.40 -7.97 15.14
N ILE A 182 4.10 -8.16 15.46
CA ILE A 182 3.68 -8.81 16.72
C ILE A 182 3.98 -10.31 16.65
N ARG A 183 3.76 -10.96 15.51
CA ARG A 183 4.29 -12.30 15.22
C ARG A 183 4.99 -12.33 13.87
N ALA A 184 6.11 -13.01 13.79
CA ALA A 184 6.92 -13.14 12.58
C ALA A 184 6.77 -14.51 11.88
N GLY A 185 6.22 -15.49 12.60
CA GLY A 185 5.99 -16.86 12.15
C GLY A 185 4.56 -17.35 12.44
N ASP A 186 4.39 -18.68 12.51
CA ASP A 186 3.11 -19.32 12.83
C ASP A 186 2.98 -19.57 14.33
N GLU A 187 3.14 -18.51 15.14
CA GLU A 187 2.95 -18.55 16.58
C GLU A 187 1.50 -18.21 16.97
N LEU A 188 0.99 -18.89 17.99
CA LEU A 188 -0.23 -18.48 18.68
C LEU A 188 0.10 -17.38 19.69
N ILE A 189 -0.43 -16.19 19.48
CA ILE A 189 -0.33 -15.07 20.41
C ILE A 189 -1.72 -14.73 20.95
N ASP A 190 -1.84 -14.71 22.28
CA ASP A 190 -3.08 -14.34 22.95
C ASP A 190 -3.50 -12.90 22.66
N LEU A 191 -4.81 -12.60 22.71
CA LEU A 191 -5.33 -11.27 22.41
C LEU A 191 -4.75 -10.19 23.32
N ASN A 192 -4.66 -10.47 24.62
CA ASN A 192 -4.10 -9.54 25.59
C ASN A 192 -2.61 -9.31 25.29
N GLU A 193 -1.90 -10.38 24.96
CA GLU A 193 -0.48 -10.31 24.65
C GLU A 193 -0.19 -9.45 23.41
N ARG A 194 -1.09 -9.42 22.42
CA ARG A 194 -0.93 -8.57 21.22
C ARG A 194 -0.90 -7.08 21.55
N TYR A 195 -1.83 -6.61 22.38
CA TYR A 195 -1.82 -5.19 22.75
C TYR A 195 -0.75 -4.87 23.80
N LEU A 196 -0.42 -5.81 24.72
CA LEU A 196 0.70 -5.64 25.66
C LEU A 196 2.05 -5.56 24.91
N ALA A 197 2.25 -6.40 23.89
CA ALA A 197 3.41 -6.30 23.00
C ALA A 197 3.49 -4.93 22.34
N THR A 198 2.35 -4.40 21.85
CA THR A 198 2.27 -3.05 21.27
C THR A 198 2.78 -1.96 22.23
N ARG A 199 2.41 -2.07 23.51
CA ARG A 199 2.91 -1.14 24.54
C ARG A 199 4.40 -1.33 24.84
N ARG A 200 4.87 -2.58 24.98
CA ARG A 200 6.30 -2.86 25.24
C ARG A 200 7.23 -2.32 24.17
N ILE A 201 6.81 -2.35 22.92
CA ILE A 201 7.61 -1.81 21.80
C ILE A 201 7.45 -0.30 21.63
N GLY A 202 6.61 0.36 22.44
CA GLY A 202 6.38 1.80 22.35
C GLY A 202 5.77 2.21 20.99
N ALA A 203 4.81 1.45 20.48
CA ALA A 203 4.23 1.71 19.17
C ALA A 203 3.41 3.01 19.14
N ASP A 204 3.62 3.79 18.10
CA ASP A 204 2.82 4.99 17.81
C ASP A 204 1.47 4.64 17.17
N ILE A 205 1.41 3.50 16.49
CA ILE A 205 0.24 2.98 15.78
C ILE A 205 0.19 1.45 15.89
N PHE A 206 -1.02 0.91 15.99
CA PHE A 206 -1.28 -0.52 15.91
C PHE A 206 -2.20 -0.85 14.74
N ILE A 207 -1.78 -1.78 13.89
CA ILE A 207 -2.52 -2.26 12.72
C ILE A 207 -2.70 -3.76 12.82
N SER A 208 -3.95 -4.22 13.02
CA SER A 208 -4.30 -5.63 13.00
C SER A 208 -4.87 -6.01 11.63
N ILE A 209 -4.35 -7.08 11.04
CA ILE A 209 -4.68 -7.54 9.69
C ILE A 209 -5.40 -8.88 9.78
N HIS A 210 -6.59 -8.94 9.20
CA HIS A 210 -7.49 -10.08 9.16
C HIS A 210 -8.01 -10.35 7.76
N ALA A 211 -8.64 -11.51 7.56
CA ALA A 211 -9.31 -11.91 6.33
C ALA A 211 -10.43 -12.90 6.68
N ASP A 212 -11.53 -12.38 7.22
CA ASP A 212 -12.59 -13.17 7.86
C ASP A 212 -13.26 -14.21 6.93
N GLY A 213 -14.11 -15.02 7.51
CA GLY A 213 -15.03 -15.92 6.84
C GLY A 213 -16.47 -15.62 7.22
N PHE A 214 -17.35 -15.61 6.23
CA PHE A 214 -18.78 -15.44 6.46
C PHE A 214 -19.57 -16.64 5.95
N ARG A 215 -20.75 -16.90 6.55
CA ARG A 215 -21.59 -18.05 6.17
C ARG A 215 -22.06 -18.01 4.71
N LEU A 216 -22.30 -16.81 4.18
CA LEU A 216 -22.69 -16.60 2.79
C LEU A 216 -21.44 -16.27 1.96
N SER A 217 -21.10 -17.11 1.01
CA SER A 217 -19.95 -16.93 0.11
C SER A 217 -20.07 -15.73 -0.84
N SER A 218 -21.26 -15.13 -0.95
CA SER A 218 -21.47 -13.88 -1.70
C SER A 218 -20.95 -12.64 -1.00
N VAL A 219 -20.69 -12.71 0.32
CA VAL A 219 -20.12 -11.60 1.09
C VAL A 219 -18.64 -11.46 0.74
N LYS A 220 -18.25 -10.25 0.32
CA LYS A 220 -16.87 -9.96 -0.13
C LYS A 220 -16.45 -8.51 0.11
N GLY A 221 -15.15 -8.28 0.00
CA GLY A 221 -14.55 -6.96 0.05
C GLY A 221 -13.94 -6.62 1.40
N ALA A 222 -13.13 -5.56 1.39
CA ALA A 222 -12.40 -5.10 2.58
C ALA A 222 -13.26 -4.21 3.48
N SER A 223 -12.92 -4.16 4.76
CA SER A 223 -13.52 -3.28 5.77
C SER A 223 -12.46 -2.80 6.75
N VAL A 224 -12.69 -1.66 7.37
CA VAL A 224 -11.83 -1.11 8.43
C VAL A 224 -12.65 -0.90 9.68
N TYR A 225 -12.13 -1.38 10.80
CA TYR A 225 -12.77 -1.30 12.11
C TYR A 225 -11.89 -0.53 13.10
N ILE A 226 -12.54 0.21 13.98
CA ILE A 226 -11.93 0.79 15.17
C ILE A 226 -12.68 0.30 16.42
N TRP A 227 -12.02 0.41 17.57
CA TRP A 227 -12.63 -0.02 18.81
C TRP A 227 -13.79 0.88 19.23
N SER A 228 -14.85 0.25 19.72
CA SER A 228 -15.95 0.85 20.49
C SER A 228 -16.66 -0.23 21.28
N ALA A 229 -17.04 0.08 22.53
CA ALA A 229 -17.86 -0.82 23.36
C ALA A 229 -19.22 -1.11 22.71
N LYS A 230 -19.70 -0.21 21.85
CA LYS A 230 -20.97 -0.38 21.10
C LYS A 230 -20.69 -0.53 19.60
N ALA A 231 -21.12 -1.66 19.05
CA ALA A 231 -20.96 -1.93 17.62
C ALA A 231 -21.82 -1.02 16.74
N SER A 232 -21.32 -0.65 15.57
CA SER A 232 -22.00 0.18 14.58
C SER A 232 -23.02 -0.61 13.75
N SER A 233 -22.88 -1.94 13.68
CA SER A 233 -23.77 -2.82 12.93
C SER A 233 -23.83 -4.22 13.55
N ILE A 234 -24.89 -4.98 13.24
CA ILE A 234 -25.04 -6.38 13.67
C ILE A 234 -23.89 -7.24 13.12
N SER A 235 -23.40 -6.96 11.91
CA SER A 235 -22.25 -7.68 11.35
C SER A 235 -20.98 -7.40 12.12
N ALA A 236 -20.72 -6.15 12.51
CA ALA A 236 -19.59 -5.75 13.31
C ALA A 236 -19.62 -6.39 14.72
N GLU A 237 -20.80 -6.43 15.35
CA GLU A 237 -21.01 -7.09 16.63
C GLU A 237 -20.73 -8.59 16.56
N ASN A 238 -21.29 -9.26 15.55
CA ASN A 238 -21.08 -10.69 15.35
C ASN A 238 -19.61 -11.03 15.08
N LEU A 239 -18.91 -10.19 14.32
CA LEU A 239 -17.50 -10.37 14.01
C LEU A 239 -16.65 -10.26 15.29
N SER A 240 -16.85 -9.22 16.11
CA SER A 240 -16.11 -9.06 17.37
C SER A 240 -16.40 -10.19 18.37
N LYS A 241 -17.64 -10.65 18.48
CA LYS A 241 -18.01 -11.83 19.30
C LYS A 241 -17.35 -13.11 18.82
N LYS A 242 -17.30 -13.33 17.49
CA LYS A 242 -16.62 -14.47 16.89
C LYS A 242 -15.12 -14.44 17.17
N ALA A 243 -14.48 -13.28 17.00
CA ALA A 243 -13.07 -13.08 17.30
C ALA A 243 -12.74 -13.39 18.79
N LEU A 244 -13.64 -13.05 19.71
CA LEU A 244 -13.49 -13.39 21.11
C LEU A 244 -13.71 -14.89 21.38
N ALA A 245 -14.70 -15.52 20.75
CA ALA A 245 -15.06 -16.91 20.95
C ALA A 245 -14.04 -17.91 20.36
N SER A 246 -13.33 -17.53 19.30
CA SER A 246 -12.33 -18.39 18.66
C SER A 246 -11.11 -18.68 19.54
N LYS A 247 -10.97 -18.04 20.69
CA LYS A 247 -9.79 -18.14 21.56
C LYS A 247 -10.05 -18.90 22.83
N ILE A 248 -9.55 -20.12 22.85
CA ILE A 248 -9.51 -21.01 24.00
C ILE A 248 -8.34 -20.57 24.89
N GLY A 249 -8.58 -19.66 25.79
CA GLY A 249 -7.65 -19.26 26.83
C GLY A 249 -8.38 -18.54 27.95
N LYS A 250 -8.19 -18.99 29.18
CA LYS A 250 -8.70 -18.28 30.38
C LYS A 250 -8.09 -16.87 30.36
N ILE A 251 -8.95 -15.88 30.30
CA ILE A 251 -8.59 -14.48 30.48
C ILE A 251 -8.16 -14.33 31.93
N ALA A 252 -6.89 -14.01 32.16
CA ALA A 252 -6.48 -13.50 33.46
C ALA A 252 -7.04 -12.07 33.59
N ASP A 253 -7.93 -11.87 34.57
CA ASP A 253 -8.61 -10.59 34.82
C ASP A 253 -7.70 -9.48 35.41
N ASN A 254 -6.39 -9.64 35.31
CA ASN A 254 -5.41 -8.75 35.98
C ASN A 254 -4.80 -7.68 35.05
N ASP A 255 -5.39 -7.42 33.90
CA ASP A 255 -4.87 -6.41 33.01
C ASP A 255 -5.59 -5.08 33.20
N PHE A 256 -4.80 -4.01 33.12
CA PHE A 256 -5.16 -2.60 33.12
C PHE A 256 -6.57 -2.39 32.55
N ASP A 257 -7.51 -2.02 33.43
CA ASP A 257 -8.90 -1.85 33.06
C ASP A 257 -9.03 -0.60 32.15
N GLU A 258 -9.43 -0.80 30.91
CA GLU A 258 -9.66 0.32 29.98
C GLU A 258 -10.80 1.22 30.46
N ASP A 259 -11.77 0.67 31.17
CA ASP A 259 -12.83 1.47 31.77
C ASP A 259 -12.25 2.36 32.88
N GLU A 260 -11.29 1.86 33.64
CA GLU A 260 -10.53 2.66 34.61
C GLU A 260 -9.68 3.74 33.92
N ALA A 261 -9.01 3.40 32.82
CA ALA A 261 -8.24 4.35 32.03
C ALA A 261 -9.10 5.44 31.41
N ARG A 262 -10.28 5.09 30.89
CA ARG A 262 -11.23 6.05 30.32
C ARG A 262 -11.74 7.03 31.36
N VAL A 263 -11.96 6.56 32.58
CA VAL A 263 -12.42 7.40 33.71
C VAL A 263 -11.31 8.31 34.21
N ASN A 264 -10.09 7.79 34.35
CA ASN A 264 -8.97 8.51 34.96
C ASN A 264 -8.22 9.43 33.97
N PHE A 265 -8.27 9.12 32.65
CA PHE A 265 -7.56 9.84 31.60
C PHE A 265 -8.42 10.04 30.34
N PRO A 266 -9.58 10.69 30.44
CA PRO A 266 -10.55 10.79 29.35
C PRO A 266 -9.96 11.44 28.09
N ASP A 267 -9.16 12.49 28.23
CA ASP A 267 -8.57 13.21 27.10
C ASP A 267 -7.64 12.33 26.25
N ILE A 268 -6.83 11.49 26.89
CA ILE A 268 -5.92 10.57 26.20
C ILE A 268 -6.73 9.52 25.43
N TYR A 269 -7.76 9.01 26.08
CA TYR A 269 -8.63 8.00 25.49
C TYR A 269 -9.43 8.56 24.29
N GLU A 270 -10.05 9.73 24.44
CA GLU A 270 -10.78 10.41 23.37
C GLU A 270 -9.85 10.73 22.19
N LYS A 271 -8.63 11.20 22.47
CA LYS A 271 -7.63 11.44 21.45
C LYS A 271 -7.30 10.14 20.69
N LYS A 272 -7.07 9.03 21.39
CA LYS A 272 -6.82 7.72 20.76
C LYS A 272 -7.95 7.31 19.83
N ILE A 273 -9.21 7.45 20.23
CA ILE A 273 -10.38 7.11 19.39
C ILE A 273 -10.47 8.05 18.18
N SER A 274 -10.28 9.36 18.40
CA SER A 274 -10.25 10.34 17.31
C SER A 274 -9.16 10.04 16.28
N ASP A 275 -7.97 9.72 16.74
CA ASP A 275 -6.84 9.42 15.86
C ASP A 275 -7.00 8.06 15.17
N SER A 276 -7.56 7.04 15.85
CA SER A 276 -7.95 5.78 15.22
C SER A 276 -8.96 5.99 14.09
N LYS A 277 -9.93 6.89 14.30
CA LYS A 277 -10.94 7.25 13.29
C LYS A 277 -10.32 7.92 12.06
N LYS A 278 -9.41 8.87 12.28
CA LYS A 278 -8.68 9.53 11.18
C LYS A 278 -7.87 8.51 10.38
N LEU A 279 -7.05 7.69 11.07
CA LEU A 279 -6.26 6.63 10.47
C LEU A 279 -7.12 5.65 9.68
N GLY A 280 -8.22 5.17 10.28
CA GLY A 280 -9.12 4.23 9.63
C GLY A 280 -9.76 4.79 8.36
N ASN A 281 -10.12 6.08 8.35
CA ASN A 281 -10.67 6.75 7.16
C ASN A 281 -9.64 6.89 6.04
N GLU A 282 -8.39 7.24 6.35
CA GLU A 282 -7.32 7.32 5.36
C GLU A 282 -7.05 5.94 4.73
N ILE A 283 -6.95 4.89 5.54
CA ILE A 283 -6.76 3.52 5.03
C ILE A 283 -7.97 3.08 4.18
N LEU A 284 -9.19 3.34 4.64
CA LEU A 284 -10.39 2.99 3.89
C LEU A 284 -10.50 3.73 2.55
N SER A 285 -10.03 4.99 2.51
CA SER A 285 -9.95 5.78 1.28
C SER A 285 -8.99 5.15 0.28
N GLU A 286 -7.82 4.70 0.72
CA GLU A 286 -6.84 4.07 -0.16
C GLU A 286 -7.29 2.66 -0.61
N LEU A 287 -7.98 1.90 0.24
CA LEU A 287 -8.61 0.64 -0.16
C LEU A 287 -9.72 0.85 -1.20
N ARG A 288 -10.45 1.97 -1.14
CA ARG A 288 -11.46 2.35 -2.14
C ARG A 288 -10.84 2.71 -3.48
N ASN A 289 -9.67 3.36 -3.45
CA ASN A 289 -8.94 3.80 -4.64
C ASN A 289 -8.20 2.64 -5.33
N ASP A 290 -8.03 1.50 -4.65
CA ASP A 290 -7.44 0.30 -5.23
C ASP A 290 -8.43 -0.38 -6.21
N PRO A 291 -8.10 -0.48 -7.51
CA PRO A 291 -9.01 -1.05 -8.52
C PRO A 291 -9.26 -2.54 -8.34
N TYR A 292 -8.44 -3.24 -7.58
CA TYR A 292 -8.52 -4.69 -7.34
C TYR A 292 -9.23 -5.04 -6.02
N THR A 293 -9.41 -4.07 -5.13
CA THR A 293 -10.06 -4.27 -3.84
C THR A 293 -11.47 -3.70 -3.85
N LYS A 294 -12.48 -4.53 -3.62
CA LYS A 294 -13.84 -4.08 -3.36
C LYS A 294 -13.98 -3.76 -1.88
N LEU A 295 -14.80 -2.78 -1.54
CA LEU A 295 -15.16 -2.53 -0.15
C LEU A 295 -16.44 -3.30 0.21
N HIS A 296 -16.40 -4.02 1.34
CA HIS A 296 -17.59 -4.56 1.99
C HIS A 296 -18.36 -3.44 2.70
N LYS A 297 -17.64 -2.54 3.37
CA LYS A 297 -18.23 -1.38 4.06
C LYS A 297 -17.65 -0.08 3.48
N LYS A 298 -18.56 0.87 3.21
CA LYS A 298 -18.18 2.18 2.64
C LYS A 298 -17.61 3.15 3.66
N ASN A 299 -17.90 2.93 4.94
CA ASN A 299 -17.43 3.71 6.07
C ASN A 299 -16.71 2.80 7.06
N ILE A 300 -15.88 3.38 7.92
CA ILE A 300 -15.32 2.63 9.05
C ILE A 300 -16.42 2.11 9.94
N GLU A 301 -16.21 0.92 10.47
CA GLU A 301 -17.12 0.26 11.41
C GLU A 301 -16.56 0.30 12.83
N TYR A 302 -17.42 0.13 13.79
CA TYR A 302 -17.10 0.14 15.21
C TYR A 302 -17.48 -1.20 15.83
N ALA A 303 -16.59 -1.78 16.64
CA ALA A 303 -16.91 -3.00 17.39
C ALA A 303 -15.97 -3.20 18.59
N ASP A 304 -16.38 -4.06 19.51
CA ASP A 304 -15.58 -4.39 20.69
C ASP A 304 -14.49 -5.44 20.36
N PHE A 305 -13.54 -5.06 19.52
CA PHE A 305 -12.38 -5.87 19.24
C PHE A 305 -11.36 -5.73 20.37
N ARG A 306 -11.18 -6.79 21.14
CA ARG A 306 -10.28 -6.78 22.29
C ARG A 306 -8.83 -6.41 21.90
N VAL A 307 -8.37 -6.83 20.72
CA VAL A 307 -7.03 -6.51 20.22
C VAL A 307 -6.80 -5.01 20.01
N LEU A 308 -7.85 -4.22 19.81
CA LEU A 308 -7.79 -2.77 19.63
C LEU A 308 -7.88 -1.98 20.94
N LYS A 309 -7.93 -2.65 22.10
CA LYS A 309 -8.08 -2.04 23.42
C LYS A 309 -6.79 -1.44 23.97
N SER A 310 -5.90 -0.91 23.15
CA SER A 310 -4.77 -0.15 23.66
C SER A 310 -5.24 1.21 24.18
N PHE A 311 -4.80 1.58 25.35
CA PHE A 311 -5.23 2.79 26.05
C PHE A 311 -4.91 4.09 25.29
N ASN A 312 -3.70 4.20 24.76
CA ASN A 312 -3.16 5.43 24.20
C ASN A 312 -2.67 5.31 22.75
N THR A 313 -2.67 4.10 22.19
CA THR A 313 -2.15 3.85 20.82
C THR A 313 -3.31 3.82 19.84
N PRO A 314 -3.38 4.74 18.85
CA PRO A 314 -4.34 4.67 17.76
C PRO A 314 -4.27 3.32 17.07
N SER A 315 -5.44 2.67 16.88
CA SER A 315 -5.52 1.25 16.52
C SER A 315 -6.62 1.02 15.51
N VAL A 316 -6.33 0.22 14.48
CA VAL A 316 -7.30 -0.22 13.47
C VAL A 316 -7.20 -1.72 13.22
N LEU A 317 -8.32 -2.35 12.90
CA LEU A 317 -8.39 -3.70 12.37
C LEU A 317 -8.88 -3.63 10.92
N ILE A 318 -8.18 -4.33 10.03
CA ILE A 318 -8.47 -4.34 8.62
C ILE A 318 -8.85 -5.77 8.22
N GLU A 319 -10.11 -5.93 7.82
CA GLU A 319 -10.55 -7.11 7.09
C GLU A 319 -10.16 -6.94 5.62
N SER A 320 -9.21 -7.71 5.17
CA SER A 320 -8.64 -7.59 3.81
C SER A 320 -9.56 -8.17 2.73
N GLY A 321 -10.60 -8.90 3.14
CA GLY A 321 -11.57 -9.61 2.32
C GLY A 321 -12.10 -10.82 3.08
N PHE A 322 -12.91 -11.65 2.43
CA PHE A 322 -13.50 -12.83 3.04
C PHE A 322 -12.93 -14.11 2.44
N MET A 323 -12.27 -14.95 3.26
CA MET A 323 -11.69 -16.23 2.82
C MET A 323 -12.73 -17.21 2.26
N THR A 324 -13.99 -17.06 2.68
CA THR A 324 -15.12 -17.87 2.19
C THR A 324 -15.68 -17.39 0.85
N ASN A 325 -15.29 -16.21 0.39
CA ASN A 325 -15.63 -15.71 -0.94
C ASN A 325 -14.55 -16.12 -1.96
N PRO A 326 -14.90 -16.77 -3.09
CA PRO A 326 -13.91 -17.25 -4.05
C PRO A 326 -13.03 -16.14 -4.67
N ASP A 327 -13.62 -14.97 -5.00
CA ASP A 327 -12.91 -13.85 -5.61
C ASP A 327 -11.86 -13.27 -4.63
N ASP A 328 -12.27 -13.05 -3.37
CA ASP A 328 -11.39 -12.54 -2.33
C ASP A 328 -10.30 -13.54 -1.98
N ALA A 329 -10.65 -14.82 -1.82
CA ALA A 329 -9.69 -15.88 -1.51
C ALA A 329 -8.62 -16.01 -2.60
N GLU A 330 -9.00 -15.99 -3.88
CA GLU A 330 -8.04 -16.06 -4.99
C GLU A 330 -7.15 -14.81 -5.03
N ARG A 331 -7.74 -13.62 -4.86
CA ARG A 331 -7.00 -12.35 -4.80
C ARG A 331 -5.98 -12.35 -3.66
N LEU A 332 -6.37 -12.77 -2.45
CA LEU A 332 -5.52 -12.77 -1.26
C LEU A 332 -4.47 -13.90 -1.28
N LYS A 333 -4.77 -15.03 -1.93
CA LYS A 333 -3.80 -16.09 -2.20
C LYS A 333 -2.68 -15.61 -3.14
N GLY A 334 -3.02 -14.75 -4.08
CA GLY A 334 -2.07 -14.16 -5.03
C GLY A 334 -1.15 -13.10 -4.38
N LYS A 335 0.15 -13.14 -4.66
CA LYS A 335 1.10 -12.13 -4.19
C LYS A 335 0.72 -10.70 -4.63
N PRO A 336 0.23 -10.46 -5.86
CA PRO A 336 -0.21 -9.13 -6.27
C PRO A 336 -1.33 -8.57 -5.37
N GLY A 337 -2.36 -9.37 -5.07
CA GLY A 337 -3.48 -8.93 -4.22
C GLY A 337 -3.03 -8.56 -2.81
N ARG A 338 -2.14 -9.36 -2.20
CA ARG A 338 -1.58 -9.04 -0.88
C ARG A 338 -0.76 -7.75 -0.88
N ARG A 339 0.05 -7.53 -1.92
CA ARG A 339 0.80 -6.28 -2.09
C ARG A 339 -0.09 -5.08 -2.23
N MET A 340 -1.23 -5.21 -2.93
CA MET A 340 -2.18 -4.11 -3.07
C MET A 340 -2.80 -3.73 -1.72
N ILE A 341 -3.23 -4.72 -0.92
CA ILE A 341 -3.71 -4.47 0.44
C ILE A 341 -2.64 -3.79 1.30
N ALA A 342 -1.43 -4.36 1.35
CA ALA A 342 -0.32 -3.78 2.12
C ALA A 342 0.00 -2.35 1.69
N ARG A 343 -0.03 -2.09 0.39
CA ARG A 343 0.17 -0.74 -0.18
C ARG A 343 -0.92 0.22 0.24
N SER A 344 -2.20 -0.17 0.15
CA SER A 344 -3.31 0.69 0.56
C SER A 344 -3.23 1.03 2.05
N ILE A 345 -2.85 0.07 2.89
CA ILE A 345 -2.60 0.30 4.32
C ILE A 345 -1.46 1.30 4.51
N PHE A 346 -0.34 1.10 3.83
CA PHE A 346 0.82 1.99 3.90
C PHE A 346 0.46 3.42 3.49
N LEU A 347 -0.27 3.59 2.39
CA LEU A 347 -0.63 4.91 1.89
C LEU A 347 -1.58 5.65 2.82
N GLY A 348 -2.58 4.95 3.36
CA GLY A 348 -3.49 5.51 4.34
C GLY A 348 -2.74 5.94 5.61
N LEU A 349 -1.80 5.11 6.07
CA LEU A 349 -0.91 5.43 7.19
C LEU A 349 -0.02 6.65 6.88
N HIS A 350 0.56 6.71 5.70
CA HIS A 350 1.40 7.83 5.27
C HIS A 350 0.61 9.15 5.18
N ASN A 351 -0.60 9.11 4.59
CA ASN A 351 -1.50 10.26 4.54
C ASN A 351 -1.93 10.71 5.94
N TYR A 352 -2.22 9.76 6.83
CA TYR A 352 -2.54 10.06 8.22
C TYR A 352 -1.42 10.86 8.90
N PHE A 353 -0.17 10.42 8.81
CA PHE A 353 0.95 11.13 9.45
C PHE A 353 1.29 12.46 8.79
N LYS A 354 1.05 12.62 7.50
CA LYS A 354 1.15 13.94 6.84
C LYS A 354 0.14 14.93 7.40
N ASN A 355 -1.06 14.48 7.75
CA ASN A 355 -2.15 15.32 8.27
C ASN A 355 -2.17 15.41 9.81
N THR A 356 -1.50 14.48 10.48
CA THR A 356 -1.44 14.38 11.96
C THR A 356 -0.01 13.99 12.35
N PRO A 357 0.96 14.91 12.20
CA PRO A 357 2.37 14.61 12.47
C PRO A 357 2.59 14.32 13.97
N ILE A 358 3.49 13.40 14.24
CA ILE A 358 3.94 13.10 15.59
C ILE A 358 5.16 13.97 15.91
N PRO A 359 5.24 14.56 17.12
CA PRO A 359 6.40 15.32 17.55
C PRO A 359 7.71 14.54 17.40
N ASP A 360 8.77 15.24 17.05
CA ASP A 360 10.12 14.70 16.82
C ASP A 360 10.20 13.63 15.71
N SER A 361 9.15 13.45 14.91
CA SER A 361 9.18 12.57 13.75
C SER A 361 9.56 13.33 12.47
N VAL A 362 9.92 12.58 11.42
CA VAL A 362 10.18 13.18 10.09
C VAL A 362 8.96 13.89 9.50
N PHE A 363 7.76 13.66 10.04
CA PHE A 363 6.52 14.29 9.61
C PHE A 363 6.23 15.61 10.30
N GLU A 364 6.89 15.91 11.44
CA GLU A 364 6.72 17.19 12.13
C GLU A 364 7.25 18.36 11.30
N ASP A 365 8.41 18.20 10.67
CA ASP A 365 9.01 19.20 9.78
C ASP A 365 8.27 19.35 8.43
N ASN A 366 7.26 18.54 8.17
CA ASN A 366 6.47 18.58 6.94
C ASN A 366 5.23 19.48 7.04
N SER A 367 5.02 20.21 8.13
CA SER A 367 4.02 21.28 8.20
C SER A 367 4.21 22.34 7.11
N ASP A 368 5.44 22.51 6.58
CA ASP A 368 5.75 23.35 5.41
C ASP A 368 5.50 22.65 4.05
N TYR A 369 5.13 21.37 4.04
CA TYR A 369 4.58 20.70 2.85
C TYR A 369 3.08 20.94 2.68
N VAL A 370 2.59 22.07 3.22
CA VAL A 370 1.31 22.61 2.86
C VAL A 370 1.38 23.01 1.39
N MET A 371 0.69 22.21 0.59
CA MET A 371 0.13 22.54 -0.71
C MET A 371 0.69 23.81 -1.37
N TYR A 372 1.57 23.61 -2.30
CA TYR A 372 1.71 24.50 -3.43
C TYR A 372 1.42 23.73 -4.71
#